data_5723dbb49daaa730a18c609d1e51906b
#
_entry.id   5723dbb49daaa730a18c609d1e51906b
#
_cell.length_a   1.000
_cell.length_b   1.000
_cell.length_c   1.000
_cell.angle_alpha   90.00
_cell.angle_beta   90.00
_cell.angle_gamma   90.00
#
_symmetry.space_group_name_H-M   'P 1'
#
loop_
_entity.id
_entity.type
_entity.pdbx_description
1 polymer ?
#
loop_
_entity_poly.entity_id
_entity_poly.type
_entity_poly.pdbx_seq_one_letter_code
_entity_poly.pdbx_strand_id
1 'polypeptide(L)'
;MKSKTTLLTQICQIALITGMLLSTSMLSAQSMQDTVIANFSLLEKIPHEKVYLHLDKPFYGAGEKIWFKGYLINAITHQDDSQSNFIITELINRSDSIVERKKIRRDSLGFHNAFTLPPTLPAGDYYLRGYSNWMLNEGPEFFYSRNLKIGNSIDNTILSNIEYQQEDDTHYTAKVKFTSNTQEVFKNTAIRYRFIVNGKIKDKGRKKTDENGLISISLPDLKPTAARSIEVEFDDPQYIYKKTFYLPAFTNDFDVTFFPEGGALLAVQRQNIAFKAQGADGFSKEIEGFLLDSQGDTLTSFHSEHKGMGIFTLNPSNGSSYYVMATSSDGVTKRFDLPAIEQKGITLSISHYKQEIRYEIQKTEATEWPQKLFLIAHTRGKLSILQPINPTRTFGKMNDSLFTEGITHFMLIDQQGNALSERLVFVPDRKTPQWQITPDRPTYEKREKVSLLSLIHISEPTR
;
A
#
# COMPACT_ATOMS: atom_id res chain seq x y z
N MET A 1 -12.70 8.55 3.12
CA MET A 1 -12.25 8.16 4.45
C MET A 1 -13.22 7.17 5.09
N LYS A 2 -13.39 5.97 4.51
CA LYS A 2 -14.30 4.91 4.99
C LYS A 2 -13.81 3.51 4.56
N SER A 3 -12.53 3.20 4.62
CA SER A 3 -12.09 1.90 4.10
C SER A 3 -11.10 1.09 4.94
N LYS A 4 -10.69 1.54 6.13
CA LYS A 4 -9.73 0.79 6.95
C LYS A 4 -10.33 0.06 8.15
N THR A 5 -11.53 0.42 8.56
CA THR A 5 -12.27 -0.29 9.63
C THR A 5 -13.01 -1.53 9.10
N THR A 6 -13.16 -1.66 7.79
CA THR A 6 -14.03 -2.67 7.17
C THR A 6 -13.38 -4.05 7.07
N LEU A 7 -12.07 -4.15 6.93
CA LEU A 7 -11.43 -5.45 6.67
C LEU A 7 -11.33 -6.32 7.94
N LEU A 8 -10.92 -5.74 9.06
CA LEU A 8 -10.91 -6.46 10.35
C LEU A 8 -12.33 -6.75 10.86
N THR A 9 -13.25 -5.80 10.67
CA THR A 9 -14.67 -5.98 11.01
C THR A 9 -15.32 -7.06 10.14
N GLN A 10 -14.93 -7.21 8.87
CA GLN A 10 -15.45 -8.28 8.01
C GLN A 10 -14.92 -9.66 8.37
N ILE A 11 -13.64 -9.79 8.70
CA ILE A 11 -13.08 -11.08 9.15
C ILE A 11 -13.68 -11.49 10.50
N CYS A 12 -13.84 -10.56 11.44
CA CYS A 12 -14.53 -10.82 12.70
C CYS A 12 -16.05 -11.00 12.52
N GLN A 13 -16.70 -10.28 11.60
CA GLN A 13 -18.14 -10.43 11.34
C GLN A 13 -18.47 -11.72 10.60
N ILE A 14 -17.64 -12.20 9.70
CA ILE A 14 -17.86 -13.51 9.05
C ILE A 14 -17.70 -14.65 10.08
N ALA A 15 -16.77 -14.55 11.01
CA ALA A 15 -16.63 -15.51 12.10
C ALA A 15 -17.79 -15.44 13.12
N LEU A 16 -18.38 -14.26 13.33
CA LEU A 16 -19.52 -14.07 14.23
C LEU A 16 -20.87 -14.45 13.61
N ILE A 17 -21.09 -14.22 12.32
CA ILE A 17 -22.37 -14.47 11.65
C ILE A 17 -22.59 -15.97 11.38
N THR A 18 -21.54 -16.74 11.13
CA THR A 18 -21.66 -18.21 11.03
C THR A 18 -21.87 -18.91 12.38
N GLY A 19 -21.49 -18.29 13.48
CA GLY A 19 -21.68 -18.84 14.84
C GLY A 19 -23.11 -18.70 15.36
N MET A 20 -23.94 -17.79 14.80
CA MET A 20 -25.29 -17.50 15.32
C MET A 20 -26.42 -18.35 14.73
N LEU A 21 -26.18 -19.20 13.78
CA LEU A 21 -27.23 -19.97 13.05
C LEU A 21 -27.38 -21.44 13.45
N LEU A 22 -26.64 -21.94 14.45
CA LEU A 22 -26.73 -23.34 14.89
C LEU A 22 -26.71 -23.48 16.42
N SER A 23 -27.69 -22.99 17.12
CA SER A 23 -27.83 -23.29 18.55
C SER A 23 -29.26 -23.44 19.04
N THR A 24 -29.77 -24.63 18.95
CA THR A 24 -30.75 -25.14 19.93
C THR A 24 -30.50 -26.62 20.14
N SER A 25 -29.49 -26.99 20.97
CA SER A 25 -29.45 -28.20 21.79
C SER A 25 -28.14 -28.27 22.58
N MET A 26 -28.25 -28.21 23.91
CA MET A 26 -27.24 -28.49 24.95
C MET A 26 -25.86 -27.81 24.78
N LEU A 27 -25.79 -26.55 25.14
CA LEU A 27 -24.52 -25.83 25.33
C LEU A 27 -23.91 -26.21 26.67
N SER A 28 -22.96 -27.12 26.66
CA SER A 28 -21.83 -27.02 27.60
C SER A 28 -21.13 -25.72 27.25
N ALA A 29 -20.94 -24.82 28.21
CA ALA A 29 -20.28 -23.53 27.99
C ALA A 29 -18.82 -23.77 27.50
N GLN A 30 -18.64 -23.79 26.20
CA GLN A 30 -17.32 -23.87 25.58
C GLN A 30 -16.52 -22.67 26.05
N SER A 31 -15.29 -22.88 26.54
CA SER A 31 -14.48 -21.77 26.99
C SER A 31 -14.19 -20.82 25.82
N MET A 32 -14.04 -19.52 26.08
CA MET A 32 -13.69 -18.54 25.05
C MET A 32 -12.38 -18.96 24.33
N GLN A 33 -11.44 -19.53 25.04
CA GLN A 33 -10.19 -20.07 24.48
C GLN A 33 -10.46 -21.16 23.44
N ASP A 34 -11.35 -22.11 23.75
CA ASP A 34 -11.73 -23.20 22.81
C ASP A 34 -12.38 -22.62 21.56
N THR A 35 -13.20 -21.57 21.72
CA THR A 35 -13.83 -20.86 20.60
C THR A 35 -12.79 -20.19 19.70
N VAL A 36 -11.82 -19.50 20.29
CA VAL A 36 -10.71 -18.87 19.53
C VAL A 36 -9.91 -19.94 18.78
N ILE A 37 -9.50 -21.00 19.46
CA ILE A 37 -8.74 -22.09 18.84
C ILE A 37 -9.55 -22.72 17.68
N ALA A 38 -10.84 -23.00 17.90
CA ALA A 38 -11.70 -23.57 16.88
C ALA A 38 -11.83 -22.67 15.66
N ASN A 39 -11.99 -21.35 15.85
CA ASN A 39 -12.09 -20.39 14.77
C ASN A 39 -10.79 -20.31 13.95
N PHE A 40 -9.64 -20.21 14.57
CA PHE A 40 -8.35 -20.22 13.86
C PHE A 40 -8.10 -21.55 13.15
N SER A 41 -8.44 -22.69 13.79
CA SER A 41 -8.34 -24.01 13.15
C SER A 41 -9.28 -24.16 11.96
N LEU A 42 -10.43 -23.49 11.96
CA LEU A 42 -11.33 -23.45 10.82
C LEU A 42 -10.73 -22.60 9.68
N LEU A 43 -10.17 -21.43 10.00
CA LEU A 43 -9.49 -20.57 9.02
C LEU A 43 -8.34 -21.32 8.34
N GLU A 44 -7.53 -22.06 9.07
CA GLU A 44 -6.43 -22.87 8.50
C GLU A 44 -6.91 -23.96 7.53
N LYS A 45 -8.16 -24.46 7.68
CA LYS A 45 -8.74 -25.48 6.79
C LYS A 45 -9.35 -24.91 5.52
N ILE A 46 -9.70 -23.62 5.51
CA ILE A 46 -10.21 -22.96 4.31
C ILE A 46 -9.01 -22.69 3.40
N PRO A 47 -9.05 -23.09 2.12
CA PRO A 47 -7.96 -22.75 1.21
C PRO A 47 -7.84 -21.25 1.03
N HIS A 48 -6.65 -20.72 1.23
CA HIS A 48 -6.29 -19.33 0.94
C HIS A 48 -5.17 -19.34 -0.07
N GLU A 49 -5.40 -18.78 -1.24
CA GLU A 49 -4.42 -18.77 -2.32
C GLU A 49 -3.76 -17.40 -2.47
N LYS A 50 -2.51 -17.42 -2.88
CA LYS A 50 -1.74 -16.21 -3.17
C LYS A 50 -0.97 -16.38 -4.46
N VAL A 51 -1.18 -15.46 -5.41
CA VAL A 51 -0.42 -15.37 -6.65
C VAL A 51 0.72 -14.38 -6.49
N TYR A 52 1.89 -14.73 -7.01
CA TYR A 52 2.99 -13.81 -7.23
C TYR A 52 3.49 -13.97 -8.67
N LEU A 53 3.76 -12.84 -9.36
CA LEU A 53 4.32 -12.83 -10.70
C LEU A 53 5.73 -12.25 -10.68
N HIS A 54 6.70 -13.06 -11.06
CA HIS A 54 8.09 -12.64 -11.21
C HIS A 54 8.33 -12.26 -12.67
N LEU A 55 8.66 -11.01 -12.90
CA LEU A 55 8.87 -10.45 -14.23
C LEU A 55 10.36 -10.40 -14.57
N ASP A 56 10.68 -10.48 -15.85
CA ASP A 56 12.04 -10.42 -16.36
C ASP A 56 12.66 -9.01 -16.31
N LYS A 57 11.82 -7.95 -16.34
CA LYS A 57 12.28 -6.56 -16.32
C LYS A 57 11.39 -5.66 -15.45
N PRO A 58 11.91 -4.52 -14.97
CA PRO A 58 11.11 -3.55 -14.21
C PRO A 58 10.28 -2.58 -15.09
N PHE A 59 10.63 -2.44 -16.39
CA PHE A 59 9.95 -1.59 -17.38
C PHE A 59 10.08 -2.20 -18.77
N TYR A 60 9.22 -1.78 -19.72
CA TYR A 60 9.12 -2.35 -21.06
C TYR A 60 8.91 -1.29 -22.12
N GLY A 61 9.27 -1.62 -23.38
CA GLY A 61 8.92 -0.86 -24.56
C GLY A 61 7.72 -1.47 -25.30
N ALA A 62 6.92 -0.66 -25.98
CA ALA A 62 5.92 -1.15 -26.93
C ALA A 62 6.62 -2.01 -28.00
N GLY A 63 5.99 -3.11 -28.41
CA GLY A 63 6.59 -4.13 -29.28
C GLY A 63 7.40 -5.20 -28.55
N GLU A 64 7.73 -5.02 -27.27
CA GLU A 64 8.42 -6.02 -26.46
C GLU A 64 7.47 -7.07 -25.87
N LYS A 65 8.06 -8.04 -25.19
CA LYS A 65 7.31 -9.03 -24.39
C LYS A 65 7.58 -8.84 -22.92
N ILE A 66 6.53 -8.92 -22.14
CA ILE A 66 6.59 -9.04 -20.67
C ILE A 66 6.63 -10.52 -20.36
N TRP A 67 7.82 -11.06 -20.14
CA TRP A 67 7.97 -12.44 -19.70
C TRP A 67 7.74 -12.52 -18.19
N PHE A 68 7.02 -13.55 -17.76
CA PHE A 68 6.82 -13.77 -16.33
C PHE A 68 6.72 -15.24 -15.96
N LYS A 69 7.12 -15.53 -14.72
CA LYS A 69 6.83 -16.76 -14.01
C LYS A 69 5.84 -16.48 -12.90
N GLY A 70 4.76 -17.25 -12.87
CA GLY A 70 3.76 -17.20 -11.82
C GLY A 70 4.03 -18.25 -10.75
N TYR A 71 3.79 -17.86 -9.51
CA TYR A 71 3.79 -18.73 -8.34
C TYR A 71 2.39 -18.67 -7.73
N LEU A 72 1.83 -19.82 -7.43
CA LEU A 72 0.57 -19.96 -6.73
C LEU A 72 0.82 -20.83 -5.51
N ILE A 73 0.62 -20.27 -4.35
CA ILE A 73 0.90 -20.89 -3.06
C ILE A 73 -0.29 -20.70 -2.11
N ASN A 74 -0.32 -21.51 -1.08
CA ASN A 74 -1.19 -21.25 0.06
C ASN A 74 -0.74 -19.96 0.78
N ALA A 75 -1.66 -19.02 0.99
CA ALA A 75 -1.35 -17.71 1.56
C ALA A 75 -0.96 -17.76 3.05
N ILE A 76 -1.38 -18.83 3.77
CA ILE A 76 -1.10 -19.01 5.20
C ILE A 76 0.26 -19.68 5.38
N THR A 77 0.44 -20.85 4.73
CA THR A 77 1.61 -21.71 4.93
C THR A 77 2.78 -21.37 4.04
N HIS A 78 2.55 -20.65 2.94
CA HIS A 78 3.48 -20.41 1.83
C HIS A 78 3.97 -21.70 1.14
N GLN A 79 3.24 -22.82 1.30
CA GLN A 79 3.52 -24.08 0.63
C GLN A 79 2.79 -24.18 -0.72
N ASP A 80 3.28 -25.03 -1.59
CA ASP A 80 2.68 -25.31 -2.90
C ASP A 80 1.59 -26.39 -2.76
N ASP A 81 0.54 -26.08 -2.03
CA ASP A 81 -0.65 -26.91 -1.80
C ASP A 81 -1.95 -26.24 -2.28
N SER A 82 -1.82 -25.37 -3.29
CA SER A 82 -2.95 -24.66 -3.87
C SER A 82 -3.96 -25.57 -4.55
N GLN A 83 -5.25 -25.18 -4.49
CA GLN A 83 -6.37 -25.94 -5.10
C GLN A 83 -6.54 -25.62 -6.59
N SER A 84 -6.15 -24.41 -7.02
CA SER A 84 -6.33 -23.96 -8.38
C SER A 84 -5.24 -24.48 -9.33
N ASN A 85 -5.65 -24.99 -10.49
CA ASN A 85 -4.75 -25.49 -11.54
C ASN A 85 -4.44 -24.46 -12.62
N PHE A 86 -4.96 -23.24 -12.49
CA PHE A 86 -4.68 -22.14 -13.40
C PHE A 86 -4.73 -20.80 -12.68
N ILE A 87 -4.00 -19.85 -13.23
CA ILE A 87 -4.05 -18.45 -12.82
C ILE A 87 -4.57 -17.59 -13.97
N ILE A 88 -5.16 -16.47 -13.63
CA ILE A 88 -5.56 -15.43 -14.57
C ILE A 88 -4.60 -14.26 -14.40
N THR A 89 -4.09 -13.75 -15.51
CA THR A 89 -3.22 -12.56 -15.52
C THR A 89 -3.79 -11.54 -16.48
N GLU A 90 -3.75 -10.27 -16.10
CA GLU A 90 -4.32 -9.17 -16.87
C GLU A 90 -3.35 -8.00 -16.94
N LEU A 91 -3.12 -7.51 -18.14
CA LEU A 91 -2.47 -6.23 -18.36
C LEU A 91 -3.57 -5.16 -18.47
N ILE A 92 -3.51 -4.14 -17.64
CA ILE A 92 -4.55 -3.13 -17.49
C ILE A 92 -3.92 -1.75 -17.70
N ASN A 93 -4.59 -0.90 -18.44
CA ASN A 93 -4.15 0.48 -18.65
C ASN A 93 -4.63 1.39 -17.50
N ARG A 94 -4.17 2.62 -17.49
CA ARG A 94 -4.52 3.60 -16.44
C ARG A 94 -6.02 4.02 -16.41
N SER A 95 -6.78 3.69 -17.45
CA SER A 95 -8.23 3.92 -17.49
C SER A 95 -9.03 2.70 -17.04
N ASP A 96 -8.42 1.78 -16.29
CA ASP A 96 -8.98 0.51 -15.84
C ASP A 96 -9.50 -0.41 -16.95
N SER A 97 -9.01 -0.20 -18.19
CA SER A 97 -9.37 -1.07 -19.30
C SER A 97 -8.37 -2.22 -19.45
N ILE A 98 -8.87 -3.43 -19.57
CA ILE A 98 -8.05 -4.61 -19.80
C ILE A 98 -7.51 -4.58 -21.22
N VAL A 99 -6.19 -4.50 -21.35
CA VAL A 99 -5.47 -4.55 -22.65
C VAL A 99 -5.40 -5.98 -23.14
N GLU A 100 -5.02 -6.90 -22.27
CA GLU A 100 -4.94 -8.33 -22.56
C GLU A 100 -5.19 -9.15 -21.29
N ARG A 101 -5.89 -10.28 -21.41
CA ARG A 101 -6.13 -11.25 -20.33
C ARG A 101 -5.64 -12.62 -20.78
N LYS A 102 -4.93 -13.31 -19.89
CA LYS A 102 -4.48 -14.68 -20.12
C LYS A 102 -4.93 -15.59 -18.99
N LYS A 103 -5.40 -16.78 -19.36
CA LYS A 103 -5.64 -17.90 -18.45
C LYS A 103 -4.52 -18.92 -18.65
N ILE A 104 -3.73 -19.16 -17.61
CA ILE A 104 -2.52 -19.94 -17.67
C ILE A 104 -2.71 -21.17 -16.82
N ARG A 105 -2.58 -22.33 -17.44
CA ARG A 105 -2.63 -23.62 -16.74
C ARG A 105 -1.23 -23.95 -16.21
N ARG A 106 -1.19 -24.60 -15.03
CA ARG A 106 0.05 -25.17 -14.47
C ARG A 106 0.56 -26.30 -15.36
N ASP A 107 1.84 -26.32 -15.62
CA ASP A 107 2.57 -27.43 -16.24
C ASP A 107 3.73 -27.90 -15.32
N SER A 108 4.65 -28.73 -15.86
CA SER A 108 5.80 -29.25 -15.12
C SER A 108 6.77 -28.17 -14.63
N LEU A 109 6.76 -26.97 -15.24
CA LEU A 109 7.60 -25.83 -14.87
C LEU A 109 6.84 -24.79 -14.03
N GLY A 110 5.56 -25.04 -13.70
CA GLY A 110 4.67 -24.14 -13.00
C GLY A 110 3.84 -23.26 -13.94
N PHE A 111 3.63 -22.01 -13.59
CA PHE A 111 2.92 -21.05 -14.42
C PHE A 111 3.92 -20.14 -15.10
N HIS A 112 3.93 -20.09 -16.43
CA HIS A 112 4.77 -19.15 -17.17
C HIS A 112 4.08 -18.73 -18.45
N ASN A 113 4.29 -17.49 -18.84
CA ASN A 113 3.74 -16.93 -20.08
C ASN A 113 4.42 -15.58 -20.38
N ALA A 114 3.96 -14.93 -21.45
CA ALA A 114 4.35 -13.56 -21.79
C ALA A 114 3.17 -12.79 -22.35
N PHE A 115 3.10 -11.49 -22.05
CA PHE A 115 2.29 -10.54 -22.82
C PHE A 115 3.11 -10.00 -23.98
N THR A 116 2.57 -10.03 -25.17
CA THR A 116 3.20 -9.39 -26.34
C THR A 116 2.61 -8.02 -26.51
N LEU A 117 3.39 -6.99 -26.24
CA LEU A 117 2.93 -5.62 -26.32
C LEU A 117 2.82 -5.19 -27.81
N PRO A 118 1.65 -4.67 -28.25
CA PRO A 118 1.54 -4.09 -29.58
C PRO A 118 2.56 -2.95 -29.77
N PRO A 119 3.19 -2.81 -30.94
CA PRO A 119 4.07 -1.67 -31.22
C PRO A 119 3.37 -0.31 -31.10
N THR A 120 2.05 -0.31 -31.29
CA THR A 120 1.19 0.88 -31.20
C THR A 120 0.64 1.13 -29.80
N LEU A 121 1.05 0.33 -28.80
CA LEU A 121 0.59 0.51 -27.43
C LEU A 121 1.06 1.87 -26.91
N PRO A 122 0.18 2.76 -26.42
CA PRO A 122 0.57 4.07 -25.92
C PRO A 122 1.58 3.98 -24.78
N ALA A 123 2.52 4.93 -24.74
CA ALA A 123 3.40 5.07 -23.59
C ALA A 123 2.59 5.49 -22.36
N GLY A 124 2.95 4.97 -21.19
CA GLY A 124 2.28 5.32 -19.93
C GLY A 124 2.44 4.29 -18.83
N ASP A 125 1.64 4.50 -17.78
CA ASP A 125 1.55 3.59 -16.66
C ASP A 125 0.48 2.52 -16.94
N TYR A 126 0.86 1.30 -16.69
CA TYR A 126 0.03 0.11 -16.76
C TYR A 126 0.14 -0.64 -15.44
N TYR A 127 -0.74 -1.56 -15.19
CA TYR A 127 -0.55 -2.51 -14.10
C TYR A 127 -0.88 -3.92 -14.52
N LEU A 128 -0.09 -4.82 -13.96
CA LEU A 128 -0.25 -6.24 -14.13
C LEU A 128 -0.99 -6.77 -12.91
N ARG A 129 -2.11 -7.46 -13.12
CA ARG A 129 -2.89 -8.12 -12.09
C ARG A 129 -2.81 -9.62 -12.27
N GLY A 130 -2.71 -10.37 -11.17
CA GLY A 130 -2.67 -11.82 -11.18
C GLY A 130 -3.50 -12.40 -10.05
N TYR A 131 -4.31 -13.42 -10.34
CA TYR A 131 -5.16 -14.08 -9.35
C TYR A 131 -5.56 -15.49 -9.81
N SER A 132 -5.95 -16.32 -8.87
CA SER A 132 -6.62 -17.60 -9.13
C SER A 132 -8.13 -17.43 -9.07
N ASN A 133 -8.85 -18.42 -9.59
CA ASN A 133 -10.31 -18.38 -9.49
C ASN A 133 -10.81 -18.46 -8.04
N TRP A 134 -10.03 -19.11 -7.16
CA TRP A 134 -10.36 -19.18 -5.74
C TRP A 134 -10.26 -17.83 -5.04
N MET A 135 -9.24 -17.02 -5.38
CA MET A 135 -9.05 -15.69 -4.82
C MET A 135 -10.19 -14.70 -5.09
N LEU A 136 -11.05 -14.99 -6.09
CA LEU A 136 -12.28 -14.20 -6.32
C LEU A 136 -13.25 -14.22 -5.14
N ASN A 137 -13.18 -15.24 -4.27
CA ASN A 137 -14.00 -15.32 -3.07
C ASN A 137 -13.52 -14.38 -1.95
N GLU A 138 -12.24 -13.97 -2.00
CA GLU A 138 -11.62 -13.15 -0.96
C GLU A 138 -11.68 -11.65 -1.29
N GLY A 139 -11.68 -11.30 -2.57
CA GLY A 139 -11.76 -9.92 -3.06
C GLY A 139 -10.52 -9.45 -3.81
N PRO A 140 -10.64 -8.37 -4.59
CA PRO A 140 -9.57 -7.87 -5.46
C PRO A 140 -8.36 -7.33 -4.71
N GLU A 141 -8.49 -6.97 -3.44
CA GLU A 141 -7.41 -6.50 -2.56
C GLU A 141 -6.36 -7.57 -2.29
N PHE A 142 -6.72 -8.86 -2.43
CA PHE A 142 -5.80 -9.99 -2.28
C PHE A 142 -5.08 -10.35 -3.58
N PHE A 143 -5.47 -9.77 -4.71
CA PHE A 143 -4.84 -10.06 -6.00
C PHE A 143 -3.42 -9.50 -6.04
N TYR A 144 -2.54 -10.21 -6.74
CA TYR A 144 -1.25 -9.64 -7.11
C TYR A 144 -1.46 -8.43 -8.01
N SER A 145 -0.79 -7.34 -7.68
CA SER A 145 -0.79 -6.12 -8.50
C SER A 145 0.60 -5.51 -8.54
N ARG A 146 1.03 -5.10 -9.74
CA ARG A 146 2.30 -4.42 -9.94
C ARG A 146 2.18 -3.34 -11.01
N ASN A 147 2.60 -2.13 -10.66
CA ASN A 147 2.69 -1.04 -11.61
C ASN A 147 3.86 -1.25 -12.57
N LEU A 148 3.63 -1.00 -13.86
CA LEU A 148 4.60 -1.09 -14.94
C LEU A 148 4.64 0.21 -15.72
N LYS A 149 5.84 0.65 -16.09
CA LYS A 149 6.02 1.72 -17.07
C LYS A 149 6.29 1.10 -18.43
N ILE A 150 5.50 1.48 -19.43
CA ILE A 150 5.68 1.09 -20.81
C ILE A 150 6.00 2.34 -21.60
N GLY A 151 7.18 2.34 -22.26
CA GLY A 151 7.58 3.37 -23.22
C GLY A 151 7.15 3.00 -24.64
N ASN A 152 7.00 3.99 -25.50
CA ASN A 152 6.82 3.73 -26.94
C ASN A 152 7.77 4.62 -27.74
N SER A 153 8.69 4.00 -28.47
CA SER A 153 9.67 4.72 -29.29
C SER A 153 9.06 5.36 -30.53
N ILE A 154 7.89 4.89 -30.99
CA ILE A 154 7.15 5.47 -32.11
C ILE A 154 6.51 6.79 -31.69
N ASP A 155 6.04 6.89 -30.45
CA ASP A 155 5.50 8.14 -29.86
C ASP A 155 6.58 9.22 -29.71
N ASN A 156 7.87 8.87 -29.82
CA ASN A 156 8.99 9.80 -29.69
C ASN A 156 9.28 10.61 -30.96
N THR A 157 8.52 10.45 -32.01
CA THR A 157 8.62 11.34 -33.19
C THR A 157 8.07 12.74 -32.88
N ILE A 158 7.10 12.82 -31.96
CA ILE A 158 6.54 14.06 -31.46
C ILE A 158 6.82 14.14 -29.95
N LEU A 159 7.61 15.11 -29.57
CA LEU A 159 7.89 15.44 -28.18
C LEU A 159 6.90 16.52 -27.72
N SER A 160 6.43 16.39 -26.52
CA SER A 160 5.58 17.42 -25.91
C SER A 160 6.02 17.71 -24.49
N ASN A 161 6.02 18.97 -24.15
CA ASN A 161 6.21 19.48 -22.79
C ASN A 161 4.98 20.27 -22.38
N ILE A 162 4.62 20.19 -21.09
CA ILE A 162 3.55 20.98 -20.51
C ILE A 162 4.11 21.84 -19.38
N GLU A 163 3.74 23.09 -19.38
CA GLU A 163 4.02 24.06 -18.33
C GLU A 163 2.71 24.67 -17.85
N TYR A 164 2.63 24.96 -16.57
CA TYR A 164 1.46 25.57 -15.97
C TYR A 164 1.80 26.99 -15.54
N GLN A 165 1.02 27.94 -16.01
CA GLN A 165 1.12 29.33 -15.61
C GLN A 165 -0.08 29.66 -14.72
N GLN A 166 0.19 30.18 -13.52
CA GLN A 166 -0.83 30.72 -12.64
C GLN A 166 -1.19 32.13 -13.14
N GLU A 167 -2.46 32.37 -13.35
CA GLU A 167 -2.99 33.67 -13.79
C GLU A 167 -3.46 34.51 -12.60
N ASP A 168 -4.12 33.85 -11.66
CA ASP A 168 -4.52 34.36 -10.34
C ASP A 168 -4.61 33.23 -9.33
N ASP A 169 -5.14 33.51 -8.13
CA ASP A 169 -5.19 32.50 -7.03
C ASP A 169 -5.95 31.21 -7.37
N THR A 170 -6.82 31.23 -8.38
CA THR A 170 -7.70 30.11 -8.73
C THR A 170 -7.59 29.67 -10.18
N HIS A 171 -7.03 30.50 -11.06
CA HIS A 171 -6.97 30.22 -12.49
C HIS A 171 -5.57 29.88 -12.95
N TYR A 172 -5.48 28.81 -13.73
CA TYR A 172 -4.26 28.31 -14.32
C TYR A 172 -4.44 28.12 -15.82
N THR A 173 -3.37 28.36 -16.57
CA THR A 173 -3.28 28.04 -17.99
C THR A 173 -2.21 26.96 -18.20
N ALA A 174 -2.59 25.87 -18.85
CA ALA A 174 -1.66 24.85 -19.32
C ALA A 174 -1.14 25.23 -20.71
N LYS A 175 0.18 25.39 -20.82
CA LYS A 175 0.88 25.63 -22.08
C LYS A 175 1.53 24.33 -22.54
N VAL A 176 1.09 23.78 -23.67
CA VAL A 176 1.64 22.55 -24.22
C VAL A 176 2.42 22.89 -25.48
N LYS A 177 3.72 22.56 -25.45
CA LYS A 177 4.64 22.73 -26.58
C LYS A 177 4.84 21.40 -27.29
N PHE A 178 4.81 21.43 -28.63
CA PHE A 178 5.05 20.28 -29.47
C PHE A 178 6.26 20.51 -30.37
N THR A 179 7.19 19.54 -30.33
CA THR A 179 8.39 19.54 -31.17
C THR A 179 8.61 18.14 -31.76
N SER A 180 9.28 18.05 -32.90
CA SER A 180 9.77 16.78 -33.39
C SER A 180 10.96 16.28 -32.57
N ASN A 181 11.38 15.05 -32.76
CA ASN A 181 12.63 14.52 -32.21
C ASN A 181 13.89 15.21 -32.73
N THR A 182 13.78 15.94 -33.85
CA THR A 182 14.83 16.83 -34.38
C THR A 182 14.72 18.26 -33.85
N GLN A 183 13.84 18.51 -32.87
CA GLN A 183 13.56 19.80 -32.24
C GLN A 183 12.88 20.84 -33.14
N GLU A 184 12.36 20.45 -34.28
CA GLU A 184 11.52 21.30 -35.11
C GLU A 184 10.16 21.49 -34.46
N VAL A 185 9.64 22.72 -34.48
CA VAL A 185 8.34 23.03 -33.85
C VAL A 185 7.19 22.74 -34.80
N PHE A 186 6.11 22.17 -34.29
CA PHE A 186 4.87 21.96 -35.00
C PHE A 186 4.06 23.26 -35.04
N LYS A 187 4.21 24.04 -36.10
CA LYS A 187 3.52 25.32 -36.31
C LYS A 187 2.16 25.11 -36.94
N ASN A 188 1.19 25.95 -36.59
CA ASN A 188 -0.17 25.97 -37.17
C ASN A 188 -0.83 24.59 -37.26
N THR A 189 -0.46 23.67 -36.36
CA THR A 189 -0.93 22.30 -36.35
C THR A 189 -2.19 22.22 -35.49
N ALA A 190 -3.22 21.53 -35.98
CA ALA A 190 -4.47 21.37 -35.28
C ALA A 190 -4.37 20.30 -34.18
N ILE A 191 -4.70 20.69 -32.97
CA ILE A 191 -4.68 19.84 -31.76
C ILE A 191 -6.08 19.78 -31.19
N ARG A 192 -6.60 18.59 -30.97
CA ARG A 192 -7.77 18.34 -30.12
C ARG A 192 -7.33 18.16 -28.67
N TYR A 193 -8.06 18.74 -27.74
CA TYR A 193 -7.83 18.49 -26.31
C TYR A 193 -9.11 18.09 -25.59
N ARG A 194 -8.94 17.32 -24.51
CA ARG A 194 -9.99 16.98 -23.54
C ARG A 194 -9.47 17.21 -22.14
N PHE A 195 -10.20 17.97 -21.36
CA PHE A 195 -9.94 18.15 -19.94
C PHE A 195 -10.84 17.20 -19.15
N ILE A 196 -10.22 16.34 -18.33
CA ILE A 196 -10.88 15.23 -17.66
C ILE A 196 -10.73 15.41 -16.16
N VAL A 197 -11.83 15.28 -15.43
CA VAL A 197 -11.89 15.35 -13.95
C VAL A 197 -12.60 14.09 -13.44
N ASN A 198 -11.93 13.32 -12.59
CA ASN A 198 -12.46 12.07 -12.04
C ASN A 198 -13.03 11.15 -13.14
N GLY A 199 -12.29 10.99 -14.25
CA GLY A 199 -12.68 10.17 -15.39
C GLY A 199 -13.77 10.74 -16.29
N LYS A 200 -14.32 11.94 -16.00
CA LYS A 200 -15.37 12.58 -16.81
C LYS A 200 -14.80 13.78 -17.56
N ILE A 201 -15.15 13.87 -18.86
CA ILE A 201 -14.78 15.05 -19.67
C ILE A 201 -15.56 16.25 -19.15
N LYS A 202 -14.83 17.30 -18.75
CA LYS A 202 -15.37 18.58 -18.28
C LYS A 202 -15.29 19.66 -19.33
N ASP A 203 -14.23 19.64 -20.14
CA ASP A 203 -14.05 20.54 -21.26
C ASP A 203 -13.34 19.82 -22.40
N LYS A 204 -13.57 20.27 -23.61
CA LYS A 204 -12.93 19.78 -24.84
C LYS A 204 -12.94 20.85 -25.91
N GLY A 205 -11.93 20.81 -26.76
CA GLY A 205 -11.85 21.77 -27.85
C GLY A 205 -10.80 21.40 -28.89
N ARG A 206 -10.66 22.30 -29.85
CA ARG A 206 -9.65 22.27 -30.90
C ARG A 206 -8.90 23.58 -30.93
N LYS A 207 -7.58 23.54 -30.93
CA LYS A 207 -6.69 24.69 -31.02
C LYS A 207 -5.65 24.45 -32.08
N LYS A 208 -5.04 25.51 -32.59
CA LYS A 208 -3.87 25.41 -33.46
C LYS A 208 -2.66 25.89 -32.69
N THR A 209 -1.52 25.23 -32.90
CA THR A 209 -0.25 25.67 -32.36
C THR A 209 0.16 27.01 -32.98
N ASP A 210 0.82 27.82 -32.19
CA ASP A 210 1.42 29.08 -32.63
C ASP A 210 2.76 28.86 -33.38
N GLU A 211 3.48 29.96 -33.67
CA GLU A 211 4.80 29.94 -34.32
C GLU A 211 5.88 29.22 -33.48
N ASN A 212 5.67 29.07 -32.18
CA ASN A 212 6.57 28.37 -31.25
C ASN A 212 6.13 26.93 -30.98
N GLY A 213 5.09 26.43 -31.67
CA GLY A 213 4.52 25.10 -31.46
C GLY A 213 3.72 24.97 -30.17
N LEU A 214 3.20 26.07 -29.60
CA LEU A 214 2.48 26.13 -28.35
C LEU A 214 0.96 26.18 -28.55
N ILE A 215 0.23 25.50 -27.67
CA ILE A 215 -1.20 25.76 -27.42
C ILE A 215 -1.36 26.15 -25.93
N SER A 216 -2.34 27.02 -25.65
CA SER A 216 -2.72 27.41 -24.29
C SER A 216 -4.13 26.92 -23.99
N ILE A 217 -4.32 26.23 -22.90
CA ILE A 217 -5.58 25.66 -22.44
C ILE A 217 -5.87 26.24 -21.07
N SER A 218 -6.90 27.08 -20.96
CA SER A 218 -7.34 27.60 -19.66
C SER A 218 -7.99 26.48 -18.84
N LEU A 219 -7.57 26.35 -17.61
CA LEU A 219 -8.07 25.33 -16.69
C LEU A 219 -9.22 25.95 -15.87
N PRO A 220 -10.36 25.30 -15.79
CA PRO A 220 -11.44 25.76 -14.93
C PRO A 220 -11.02 25.66 -13.47
N ASP A 221 -11.64 26.47 -12.62
CA ASP A 221 -11.46 26.43 -11.17
C ASP A 221 -11.77 25.02 -10.63
N LEU A 222 -10.85 24.45 -9.88
CA LEU A 222 -10.88 23.03 -9.51
C LEU A 222 -10.55 22.84 -8.04
N LYS A 223 -11.38 22.01 -7.39
CA LYS A 223 -11.06 21.55 -6.04
C LYS A 223 -9.74 20.74 -6.05
N PRO A 224 -8.82 20.99 -5.12
CA PRO A 224 -7.49 20.37 -5.10
C PRO A 224 -7.48 18.84 -5.10
N THR A 225 -8.53 18.21 -4.57
CA THR A 225 -8.63 16.75 -4.36
C THR A 225 -9.12 15.96 -5.57
N ALA A 226 -9.43 16.60 -6.70
CA ALA A 226 -9.93 15.91 -7.89
C ALA A 226 -8.77 15.37 -8.74
N ALA A 227 -8.87 14.12 -9.19
CA ALA A 227 -7.98 13.57 -10.21
C ALA A 227 -8.23 14.27 -11.56
N ARG A 228 -7.21 14.92 -12.11
CA ARG A 228 -7.32 15.81 -13.26
C ARG A 228 -6.29 15.47 -14.33
N SER A 229 -6.71 15.51 -15.57
CA SER A 229 -5.79 15.32 -16.70
C SER A 229 -6.23 16.10 -17.93
N ILE A 230 -5.25 16.44 -18.77
CA ILE A 230 -5.44 16.97 -20.12
C ILE A 230 -4.97 15.90 -21.08
N GLU A 231 -5.86 15.48 -21.95
CA GLU A 231 -5.53 14.63 -23.07
C GLU A 231 -5.40 15.51 -24.32
N VAL A 232 -4.31 15.38 -25.04
CA VAL A 232 -4.06 16.07 -26.31
C VAL A 232 -3.85 15.08 -27.43
N GLU A 233 -4.34 15.40 -28.61
CA GLU A 233 -4.29 14.55 -29.79
C GLU A 233 -4.09 15.41 -31.02
N PHE A 234 -3.18 15.04 -31.93
CA PHE A 234 -3.05 15.69 -33.21
C PHE A 234 -4.30 15.40 -34.06
N ASP A 235 -4.90 16.44 -34.59
CA ASP A 235 -6.07 16.35 -35.46
C ASP A 235 -5.65 16.37 -36.95
N ASP A 236 -4.64 15.55 -37.23
CA ASP A 236 -4.08 15.35 -38.55
C ASP A 236 -3.82 13.86 -38.77
N PRO A 237 -4.41 13.23 -39.82
CA PRO A 237 -4.22 11.80 -40.13
C PRO A 237 -2.77 11.38 -40.37
N GLN A 238 -1.88 12.32 -40.66
CA GLN A 238 -0.46 12.03 -40.85
C GLN A 238 0.27 11.74 -39.56
N TYR A 239 -0.28 12.15 -38.41
CA TYR A 239 0.34 12.02 -37.10
C TYR A 239 -0.54 11.20 -36.16
N ILE A 240 -0.05 10.04 -35.77
CA ILE A 240 -0.67 9.24 -34.71
C ILE A 240 -0.05 9.69 -33.39
N TYR A 241 -0.60 10.74 -32.79
CA TYR A 241 -0.13 11.26 -31.50
C TYR A 241 -1.28 11.52 -30.58
N LYS A 242 -1.19 10.91 -29.40
CA LYS A 242 -2.13 11.12 -28.29
C LYS A 242 -1.37 11.02 -26.98
N LYS A 243 -1.49 12.01 -26.13
CA LYS A 243 -0.85 12.02 -24.81
C LYS A 243 -1.75 12.58 -23.75
N THR A 244 -1.64 11.99 -22.56
CA THR A 244 -2.35 12.45 -21.36
C THR A 244 -1.36 13.05 -20.39
N PHE A 245 -1.59 14.29 -19.99
CA PHE A 245 -0.88 14.99 -18.94
C PHE A 245 -1.74 14.99 -17.67
N TYR A 246 -1.20 14.49 -16.58
CA TYR A 246 -1.85 14.57 -15.28
C TYR A 246 -1.48 15.88 -14.62
N LEU A 247 -2.49 16.61 -14.13
CA LEU A 247 -2.25 17.89 -13.48
C LEU A 247 -1.76 17.66 -12.06
N PRO A 248 -0.72 18.41 -11.64
CA PRO A 248 -0.32 18.42 -10.23
C PRO A 248 -1.41 19.05 -9.36
N ALA A 249 -1.32 18.86 -8.06
CA ALA A 249 -1.99 19.73 -7.12
C ALA A 249 -1.25 21.08 -7.14
N PHE A 250 -1.93 22.16 -7.53
CA PHE A 250 -1.33 23.51 -7.60
C PHE A 250 -1.23 24.16 -6.21
N THR A 251 -0.88 23.38 -5.22
CA THR A 251 -0.71 23.82 -3.84
C THR A 251 0.35 22.96 -3.16
N ASN A 252 1.13 23.57 -2.29
CA ASN A 252 2.06 22.87 -1.40
C ASN A 252 1.39 22.42 -0.10
N ASP A 253 0.06 22.42 -0.07
CA ASP A 253 -0.72 22.02 1.08
C ASP A 253 -0.49 20.52 1.42
N PHE A 254 -0.59 20.20 2.69
CA PHE A 254 -0.41 18.84 3.19
C PHE A 254 -1.33 18.57 4.37
N ASP A 255 -1.53 17.29 4.64
CA ASP A 255 -2.29 16.80 5.79
C ASP A 255 -1.46 15.79 6.59
N VAL A 256 -1.77 15.68 7.90
CA VAL A 256 -1.11 14.76 8.82
C VAL A 256 -2.17 13.92 9.52
N THR A 257 -2.03 12.61 9.40
CA THR A 257 -2.87 11.64 10.11
C THR A 257 -2.09 11.02 11.25
N PHE A 258 -2.68 10.94 12.44
CA PHE A 258 -2.08 10.36 13.64
C PHE A 258 -2.63 8.98 13.92
N PHE A 259 -1.75 8.11 14.42
CA PHE A 259 -2.05 6.71 14.75
C PHE A 259 -1.51 6.39 16.14
N PRO A 260 -2.29 6.64 17.20
CA PRO A 260 -1.90 6.24 18.56
C PRO A 260 -1.71 4.72 18.65
N GLU A 261 -0.63 4.29 19.30
CA GLU A 261 -0.35 2.87 19.49
C GLU A 261 -1.48 2.22 20.30
N GLY A 262 -1.99 1.09 19.77
CA GLY A 262 -3.14 0.41 20.37
C GLY A 262 -4.51 0.89 19.89
N GLY A 263 -4.57 1.91 19.02
CA GLY A 263 -5.78 2.36 18.30
C GLY A 263 -6.34 3.69 18.79
N ALA A 264 -6.45 3.94 20.07
CA ALA A 264 -6.99 5.19 20.65
C ALA A 264 -5.92 5.95 21.46
N LEU A 265 -6.03 7.27 21.52
CA LEU A 265 -5.21 8.08 22.42
C LEU A 265 -5.83 8.03 23.83
N LEU A 266 -5.13 7.42 24.77
CA LEU A 266 -5.61 7.14 26.11
C LEU A 266 -4.82 7.94 27.15
N ALA A 267 -5.47 8.33 28.27
CA ALA A 267 -4.80 8.90 29.43
C ALA A 267 -4.03 7.81 30.21
N VAL A 268 -2.89 7.39 29.65
CA VAL A 268 -1.97 6.40 30.24
C VAL A 268 -0.59 7.01 30.44
N GLN A 269 0.28 6.31 31.17
CA GLN A 269 1.58 6.85 31.57
C GLN A 269 2.44 7.25 30.37
N ARG A 270 2.40 6.46 29.27
CA ARG A 270 3.20 6.70 28.07
C ARG A 270 2.54 6.04 26.86
N GLN A 271 2.47 6.74 25.75
CA GLN A 271 1.97 6.19 24.49
C GLN A 271 2.78 6.70 23.30
N ASN A 272 3.07 5.83 22.36
CA ASN A 272 3.67 6.19 21.08
C ASN A 272 2.58 6.60 20.11
N ILE A 273 2.85 7.63 19.31
CA ILE A 273 1.94 8.13 18.29
C ILE A 273 2.71 8.15 16.99
N ALA A 274 2.36 7.27 16.08
CA ALA A 274 2.86 7.32 14.73
C ALA A 274 2.08 8.37 13.92
N PHE A 275 2.73 8.95 12.90
CA PHE A 275 2.07 9.87 11.99
C PHE A 275 2.42 9.57 10.54
N LYS A 276 1.57 10.03 9.64
CA LYS A 276 1.77 10.02 8.19
C LYS A 276 1.40 11.38 7.63
N ALA A 277 2.36 12.04 6.99
CA ALA A 277 2.15 13.26 6.24
C ALA A 277 2.01 12.96 4.74
N GLN A 278 1.04 13.63 4.11
CA GLN A 278 0.73 13.47 2.70
C GLN A 278 0.42 14.83 2.08
N GLY A 279 1.04 15.12 0.95
CA GLY A 279 0.76 16.31 0.16
C GLY A 279 -0.59 16.26 -0.54
N ALA A 280 -1.06 17.40 -0.99
CA ALA A 280 -2.29 17.50 -1.79
C ALA A 280 -2.21 16.71 -3.12
N ASP A 281 -1.03 16.40 -3.59
CA ASP A 281 -0.76 15.54 -4.76
C ASP A 281 -0.91 14.04 -4.47
N GLY A 282 -1.17 13.68 -3.21
CA GLY A 282 -1.30 12.29 -2.74
C GLY A 282 0.02 11.59 -2.46
N PHE A 283 1.16 12.23 -2.69
CA PHE A 283 2.46 11.68 -2.36
C PHE A 283 2.85 11.95 -0.90
N SER A 284 3.81 11.17 -0.43
CA SER A 284 4.37 11.37 0.91
C SER A 284 5.08 12.73 1.00
N LYS A 285 4.90 13.42 2.12
CA LYS A 285 5.49 14.73 2.40
C LYS A 285 6.39 14.61 3.62
N GLU A 286 7.67 14.96 3.48
CA GLU A 286 8.56 15.02 4.63
C GLU A 286 8.21 16.25 5.47
N ILE A 287 8.09 16.05 6.77
CA ILE A 287 7.76 17.09 7.75
C ILE A 287 8.66 16.99 8.98
N GLU A 288 8.85 18.13 9.63
CA GLU A 288 9.42 18.24 10.97
C GLU A 288 8.60 19.24 11.80
N GLY A 289 8.73 19.18 13.11
CA GLY A 289 7.98 20.13 13.94
C GLY A 289 8.03 19.81 15.44
N PHE A 290 7.08 20.40 16.15
CA PHE A 290 6.96 20.33 17.58
C PHE A 290 5.57 19.85 18.00
N LEU A 291 5.53 19.01 19.04
CA LEU A 291 4.33 18.66 19.77
C LEU A 291 4.17 19.65 20.91
N LEU A 292 2.99 20.23 21.03
CA LEU A 292 2.65 21.23 22.05
C LEU A 292 1.40 20.83 22.82
N ASP A 293 1.30 21.33 24.05
CA ASP A 293 0.09 21.25 24.84
C ASP A 293 -0.89 22.41 24.55
N SER A 294 -2.00 22.45 25.26
CA SER A 294 -3.03 23.48 25.09
C SER A 294 -2.58 24.89 25.50
N GLN A 295 -1.53 25.03 26.32
CA GLN A 295 -0.93 26.31 26.71
C GLN A 295 0.08 26.81 25.68
N GLY A 296 0.49 25.98 24.73
CA GLY A 296 1.52 26.27 23.74
C GLY A 296 2.94 25.92 24.20
N ASP A 297 3.07 25.19 25.30
CA ASP A 297 4.36 24.70 25.76
C ASP A 297 4.83 23.51 24.90
N THR A 298 6.09 23.56 24.44
CA THR A 298 6.68 22.51 23.63
C THR A 298 7.04 21.29 24.48
N LEU A 299 6.47 20.16 24.14
CA LEU A 299 6.71 18.88 24.82
C LEU A 299 7.87 18.09 24.20
N THR A 300 7.92 18.03 22.89
CA THR A 300 8.98 17.33 22.13
C THR A 300 9.03 17.79 20.69
N SER A 301 10.14 17.55 20.01
CA SER A 301 10.26 17.68 18.56
C SER A 301 10.07 16.34 17.87
N PHE A 302 9.71 16.38 16.58
CA PHE A 302 9.59 15.20 15.75
C PHE A 302 9.99 15.48 14.30
N HIS A 303 10.31 14.45 13.54
CA HIS A 303 10.56 14.53 12.11
C HIS A 303 10.15 13.25 11.40
N SER A 304 9.97 13.33 10.09
CA SER A 304 9.73 12.16 9.25
C SER A 304 10.98 11.30 9.17
N GLU A 305 10.84 10.00 9.41
CA GLU A 305 11.92 9.01 9.29
C GLU A 305 11.93 8.33 7.93
N HIS A 306 10.75 8.13 7.35
CA HIS A 306 10.61 7.45 6.06
C HIS A 306 9.31 7.85 5.35
N LYS A 307 9.42 8.45 4.16
CA LYS A 307 8.25 8.79 3.30
C LYS A 307 7.11 9.46 4.06
N GLY A 308 7.42 10.51 4.78
CA GLY A 308 6.45 11.29 5.55
C GLY A 308 5.88 10.57 6.78
N MET A 309 6.45 9.44 7.16
CA MET A 309 6.09 8.71 8.38
C MET A 309 7.12 8.96 9.46
N GLY A 310 6.67 9.05 10.69
CA GLY A 310 7.49 9.15 11.87
C GLY A 310 6.72 8.77 13.12
N ILE A 311 7.37 8.88 14.27
CA ILE A 311 6.81 8.54 15.55
C ILE A 311 7.31 9.52 16.61
N PHE A 312 6.45 9.86 17.56
CA PHE A 312 6.81 10.55 18.78
C PHE A 312 6.10 9.93 19.99
N THR A 313 6.60 10.23 21.18
CA THR A 313 6.03 9.73 22.42
C THR A 313 5.36 10.85 23.18
N LEU A 314 4.20 10.57 23.76
CA LEU A 314 3.43 11.46 24.60
C LEU A 314 3.08 10.78 25.93
N ASN A 315 3.02 11.57 27.01
CA ASN A 315 2.43 11.19 28.29
C ASN A 315 1.06 11.90 28.39
N PRO A 316 -0.02 11.30 27.87
CA PRO A 316 -1.30 11.97 27.78
C PRO A 316 -1.94 12.16 29.13
N SER A 317 -2.40 13.36 29.44
CA SER A 317 -3.11 13.67 30.71
C SER A 317 -4.61 13.81 30.44
N ASN A 318 -5.42 13.30 31.38
CA ASN A 318 -6.86 13.39 31.26
C ASN A 318 -7.32 14.86 31.21
N GLY A 319 -8.24 15.18 30.32
CA GLY A 319 -8.75 16.54 30.11
C GLY A 319 -7.85 17.49 29.40
N SER A 320 -6.64 17.05 28.95
CA SER A 320 -5.73 17.85 28.14
C SER A 320 -5.99 17.66 26.65
N SER A 321 -5.57 18.63 25.84
CA SER A 321 -5.52 18.53 24.39
C SER A 321 -4.12 18.87 23.90
N TYR A 322 -3.74 18.27 22.79
CA TYR A 322 -2.41 18.41 22.21
C TYR A 322 -2.52 18.67 20.72
N TYR A 323 -1.54 19.38 20.19
CA TYR A 323 -1.43 19.62 18.76
C TYR A 323 0.02 19.62 18.30
N VAL A 324 0.23 19.45 17.02
CA VAL A 324 1.56 19.64 16.43
C VAL A 324 1.58 20.89 15.56
N MET A 325 2.71 21.58 15.58
CA MET A 325 3.11 22.54 14.56
C MET A 325 4.09 21.85 13.66
N ALA A 326 3.66 21.53 12.44
CA ALA A 326 4.44 20.80 11.47
C ALA A 326 4.82 21.69 10.29
N THR A 327 6.11 21.63 9.89
CA THR A 327 6.65 22.33 8.73
C THR A 327 7.05 21.32 7.68
N SER A 328 6.54 21.48 6.46
CA SER A 328 6.89 20.61 5.34
C SER A 328 8.23 21.00 4.72
N SER A 329 8.82 20.09 3.95
CA SER A 329 10.04 20.33 3.17
C SER A 329 9.96 21.55 2.23
N ASP A 330 8.75 21.99 1.85
CA ASP A 330 8.51 23.18 1.04
C ASP A 330 8.34 24.46 1.87
N GLY A 331 8.53 24.37 3.20
CA GLY A 331 8.45 25.53 4.11
C GLY A 331 7.03 25.92 4.56
N VAL A 332 6.02 25.13 4.22
CA VAL A 332 4.64 25.39 4.70
C VAL A 332 4.51 24.89 6.12
N THR A 333 4.09 25.76 7.04
CA THR A 333 3.85 25.42 8.46
C THR A 333 2.36 25.39 8.76
N LYS A 334 1.89 24.30 9.38
CA LYS A 334 0.48 24.11 9.74
C LYS A 334 0.33 23.50 11.13
N ARG A 335 -0.80 23.80 11.76
CA ARG A 335 -1.26 23.18 13.00
C ARG A 335 -2.15 21.99 12.69
N PHE A 336 -1.92 20.89 13.42
CA PHE A 336 -2.78 19.71 13.40
C PHE A 336 -3.07 19.27 14.84
N ASP A 337 -4.34 19.20 15.17
CA ASP A 337 -4.75 18.73 16.49
C ASP A 337 -4.65 17.20 16.57
N LEU A 338 -4.17 16.68 17.69
CA LEU A 338 -4.16 15.26 17.96
C LEU A 338 -5.60 14.75 18.19
N PRO A 339 -5.84 13.44 18.03
CA PRO A 339 -7.12 12.84 18.43
C PRO A 339 -7.46 13.17 19.88
N ALA A 340 -8.75 13.26 20.18
CA ALA A 340 -9.22 13.45 21.54
C ALA A 340 -8.78 12.29 22.45
N ILE A 341 -8.42 12.63 23.70
CA ILE A 341 -8.02 11.63 24.69
C ILE A 341 -9.28 10.93 25.22
N GLU A 342 -9.31 9.61 25.07
CA GLU A 342 -10.37 8.80 25.63
C GLU A 342 -10.09 8.51 27.11
N GLN A 343 -11.13 8.70 27.92
CA GLN A 343 -11.03 8.52 29.38
C GLN A 343 -11.02 7.06 29.82
N LYS A 344 -11.56 6.18 28.97
CA LYS A 344 -11.64 4.75 29.27
C LYS A 344 -11.04 3.96 28.13
N GLY A 345 -10.16 3.03 28.46
CA GLY A 345 -9.56 2.14 27.50
C GLY A 345 -8.40 1.34 28.05
N ILE A 346 -8.01 0.34 27.27
CA ILE A 346 -6.84 -0.51 27.53
C ILE A 346 -6.00 -0.48 26.24
N THR A 347 -4.72 -0.26 26.35
CA THR A 347 -3.79 -0.23 25.21
C THR A 347 -2.74 -1.30 25.33
N LEU A 348 -2.33 -1.83 24.18
CA LEU A 348 -1.26 -2.80 24.00
C LEU A 348 -0.12 -2.15 23.24
N SER A 349 1.05 -2.08 23.87
CA SER A 349 2.31 -1.71 23.21
C SER A 349 3.14 -2.95 22.94
N ILE A 350 3.70 -3.03 21.73
CA ILE A 350 4.61 -4.12 21.34
C ILE A 350 5.88 -3.52 20.77
N SER A 351 7.02 -3.98 21.28
CA SER A 351 8.33 -3.68 20.73
C SER A 351 9.04 -4.96 20.31
N HIS A 352 9.70 -4.92 19.14
CA HIS A 352 10.54 -6.01 18.66
C HIS A 352 11.98 -5.54 18.61
N TYR A 353 12.83 -6.15 19.38
CA TYR A 353 14.26 -5.85 19.40
C TYR A 353 15.09 -7.13 19.38
N LYS A 354 15.95 -7.28 18.40
CA LYS A 354 16.73 -8.50 18.14
C LYS A 354 15.81 -9.71 18.00
N GLN A 355 15.85 -10.62 18.98
CA GLN A 355 15.06 -11.88 19.00
C GLN A 355 13.97 -11.85 20.08
N GLU A 356 13.72 -10.71 20.68
CA GLU A 356 12.69 -10.55 21.72
C GLU A 356 11.55 -9.66 21.22
N ILE A 357 10.34 -10.15 21.39
CA ILE A 357 9.12 -9.37 21.33
C ILE A 357 8.70 -9.09 22.76
N ARG A 358 8.54 -7.81 23.11
CA ARG A 358 8.11 -7.33 24.42
C ARG A 358 6.74 -6.71 24.31
N TYR A 359 5.86 -7.01 25.23
CA TYR A 359 4.56 -6.39 25.34
C TYR A 359 4.38 -5.66 26.67
N GLU A 360 3.64 -4.59 26.61
CA GLU A 360 3.17 -3.83 27.75
C GLU A 360 1.69 -3.49 27.57
N ILE A 361 0.89 -3.67 28.62
CA ILE A 361 -0.52 -3.40 28.62
C ILE A 361 -0.78 -2.34 29.69
N GLN A 362 -1.39 -1.23 29.28
CA GLN A 362 -1.78 -0.14 30.18
C GLN A 362 -3.29 0.07 30.11
N LYS A 363 -3.89 0.56 31.17
CA LYS A 363 -5.27 1.00 31.18
C LYS A 363 -5.37 2.40 31.78
N THR A 364 -6.41 3.12 31.43
CA THR A 364 -6.73 4.39 32.09
C THR A 364 -7.24 4.14 33.53
N GLU A 365 -7.14 5.14 34.40
CA GLU A 365 -7.63 5.05 35.77
C GLU A 365 -9.13 4.73 35.84
N ALA A 366 -9.91 5.30 34.93
CA ALA A 366 -11.36 5.13 34.84
C ALA A 366 -11.81 3.78 34.29
N THR A 367 -10.87 2.91 33.90
CA THR A 367 -11.15 1.59 33.32
C THR A 367 -10.89 0.50 34.33
N GLU A 368 -11.86 -0.39 34.52
CA GLU A 368 -11.67 -1.61 35.29
C GLU A 368 -11.04 -2.71 34.40
N TRP A 369 -10.21 -3.56 35.04
CA TRP A 369 -9.71 -4.74 34.32
C TRP A 369 -10.85 -5.72 34.03
N PRO A 370 -10.93 -6.27 32.82
CA PRO A 370 -11.83 -7.40 32.52
C PRO A 370 -11.56 -8.56 33.47
N GLN A 371 -12.58 -9.39 33.75
CA GLN A 371 -12.43 -10.57 34.61
C GLN A 371 -11.37 -11.55 34.05
N LYS A 372 -11.30 -11.67 32.70
CA LYS A 372 -10.27 -12.40 32.00
C LYS A 372 -9.78 -11.57 30.83
N LEU A 373 -8.50 -11.64 30.60
CA LEU A 373 -7.81 -10.92 29.54
C LEU A 373 -6.89 -11.90 28.81
N PHE A 374 -6.89 -11.86 27.47
CA PHE A 374 -6.08 -12.76 26.67
C PHE A 374 -5.30 -11.98 25.64
N LEU A 375 -4.01 -12.35 25.47
CA LEU A 375 -3.18 -11.93 24.37
C LEU A 375 -3.20 -13.01 23.30
N ILE A 376 -3.67 -12.66 22.11
CA ILE A 376 -3.66 -13.50 20.93
C ILE A 376 -2.60 -12.96 19.99
N ALA A 377 -1.86 -13.87 19.35
CA ALA A 377 -1.00 -13.51 18.23
C ALA A 377 -1.12 -14.53 17.11
N HIS A 378 -1.29 -14.04 15.90
CA HIS A 378 -1.34 -14.86 14.70
C HIS A 378 -0.58 -14.22 13.53
N THR A 379 -0.07 -15.04 12.62
CA THR A 379 0.54 -14.60 11.37
C THR A 379 -0.23 -15.21 10.21
N ARG A 380 -0.80 -14.37 9.32
CA ARG A 380 -1.59 -14.82 8.16
C ARG A 380 -2.75 -15.78 8.52
N GLY A 381 -3.37 -15.62 9.69
CA GLY A 381 -4.45 -16.50 10.15
C GLY A 381 -3.99 -17.76 10.92
N LYS A 382 -2.69 -18.05 10.97
CA LYS A 382 -2.14 -19.12 11.80
C LYS A 382 -1.90 -18.65 13.22
N LEU A 383 -2.61 -19.25 14.18
CA LEU A 383 -2.48 -18.92 15.60
C LEU A 383 -1.10 -19.34 16.13
N SER A 384 -0.37 -18.39 16.72
CA SER A 384 0.92 -18.63 17.38
C SER A 384 0.80 -18.60 18.89
N ILE A 385 0.00 -17.71 19.43
CA ILE A 385 -0.16 -17.49 20.88
C ILE A 385 -1.62 -17.24 21.21
N LEU A 386 -2.07 -17.90 22.29
CA LEU A 386 -3.28 -17.58 23.03
C LEU A 386 -2.92 -17.69 24.52
N GLN A 387 -2.59 -16.57 25.12
CA GLN A 387 -2.08 -16.51 26.50
C GLN A 387 -3.01 -15.70 27.40
N PRO A 388 -3.47 -16.25 28.54
CA PRO A 388 -4.14 -15.46 29.54
C PRO A 388 -3.16 -14.45 30.17
N ILE A 389 -3.63 -13.22 30.34
CA ILE A 389 -2.87 -12.14 30.99
C ILE A 389 -3.35 -11.95 32.39
N ASN A 390 -2.40 -11.94 33.31
CA ASN A 390 -2.68 -11.57 34.71
C ASN A 390 -2.64 -10.04 34.82
N PRO A 391 -3.71 -9.40 35.29
CA PRO A 391 -3.76 -7.94 35.49
C PRO A 391 -2.71 -7.37 36.47
N THR A 392 -2.10 -8.23 37.32
CA THR A 392 -1.00 -7.81 38.20
C THR A 392 0.37 -7.85 37.51
N ARG A 393 0.45 -8.46 36.30
CA ARG A 393 1.66 -8.53 35.49
C ARG A 393 1.33 -8.20 34.05
N THR A 394 1.25 -6.93 33.77
CA THR A 394 0.80 -6.37 32.48
C THR A 394 1.92 -6.22 31.45
N PHE A 395 3.11 -6.74 31.70
CA PHE A 395 4.24 -6.76 30.79
C PHE A 395 4.87 -8.14 30.71
N GLY A 396 5.49 -8.42 29.56
CA GLY A 396 6.19 -9.67 29.37
C GLY A 396 7.05 -9.65 28.12
N LYS A 397 7.76 -10.75 27.92
CA LYS A 397 8.61 -10.96 26.74
C LYS A 397 8.49 -12.39 26.22
N MET A 398 8.71 -12.56 24.95
CA MET A 398 8.69 -13.84 24.25
C MET A 398 9.75 -13.84 23.14
N ASN A 399 10.23 -15.03 22.78
CA ASN A 399 11.17 -15.17 21.68
C ASN A 399 10.39 -15.07 20.34
N ASP A 400 10.94 -14.36 19.36
CA ASP A 400 10.31 -14.18 18.07
C ASP A 400 10.27 -15.47 17.22
N SER A 401 11.05 -16.51 17.59
CA SER A 401 10.99 -17.84 16.97
C SER A 401 9.65 -18.57 17.17
N LEU A 402 8.81 -18.07 18.07
CA LEU A 402 7.44 -18.57 18.27
C LEU A 402 6.51 -18.17 17.11
N PHE A 403 6.93 -17.21 16.30
CA PHE A 403 6.11 -16.64 15.24
C PHE A 403 6.66 -17.03 13.86
N THR A 404 5.78 -17.18 12.93
CA THR A 404 6.15 -17.32 11.52
C THR A 404 6.62 -15.97 10.98
N GLU A 405 7.57 -15.98 10.02
CA GLU A 405 8.02 -14.76 9.35
C GLU A 405 6.86 -13.97 8.70
N GLY A 406 6.96 -12.66 8.70
CA GLY A 406 5.96 -11.75 8.16
C GLY A 406 5.32 -10.88 9.23
N ILE A 407 4.14 -10.35 8.93
CA ILE A 407 3.40 -9.48 9.85
C ILE A 407 2.62 -10.35 10.82
N THR A 408 3.00 -10.30 12.09
CA THR A 408 2.25 -10.91 13.21
C THR A 408 1.28 -9.89 13.78
N HIS A 409 0.03 -10.26 13.88
CA HIS A 409 -1.04 -9.48 14.48
C HIS A 409 -1.23 -9.90 15.93
N PHE A 410 -0.97 -8.97 16.84
CA PHE A 410 -1.24 -9.12 18.28
C PHE A 410 -2.56 -8.45 18.60
N MET A 411 -3.42 -9.15 19.31
CA MET A 411 -4.72 -8.66 19.78
C MET A 411 -4.88 -8.93 21.27
N LEU A 412 -5.37 -7.94 21.98
CA LEU A 412 -5.80 -8.07 23.37
C LEU A 412 -7.31 -8.17 23.41
N ILE A 413 -7.85 -9.25 23.98
CA ILE A 413 -9.29 -9.49 24.00
C ILE A 413 -9.76 -9.78 25.44
N ASP A 414 -11.03 -9.48 25.70
CA ASP A 414 -11.70 -9.81 26.97
C ASP A 414 -12.32 -11.22 26.95
N GLN A 415 -13.01 -11.58 28.03
CA GLN A 415 -13.68 -12.89 28.16
C GLN A 415 -14.89 -13.07 27.23
N GLN A 416 -15.42 -11.99 26.64
CA GLN A 416 -16.48 -12.03 25.64
C GLN A 416 -15.94 -12.13 24.20
N GLY A 417 -14.62 -11.97 24.02
CA GLY A 417 -13.98 -11.93 22.71
C GLY A 417 -13.95 -10.55 22.06
N ASN A 418 -14.28 -9.48 22.80
CA ASN A 418 -14.17 -8.12 22.30
C ASN A 418 -12.70 -7.73 22.18
N ALA A 419 -12.30 -7.21 21.03
CA ALA A 419 -10.96 -6.66 20.83
C ALA A 419 -10.84 -5.32 21.60
N LEU A 420 -9.86 -5.23 22.48
CA LEU A 420 -9.59 -4.06 23.29
C LEU A 420 -8.47 -3.20 22.72
N SER A 421 -7.47 -3.86 22.16
CA SER A 421 -6.32 -3.21 21.54
C SER A 421 -5.61 -4.16 20.61
N GLU A 422 -4.95 -3.64 19.57
CA GLU A 422 -4.24 -4.46 18.59
C GLU A 422 -2.96 -3.79 18.09
N ARG A 423 -1.99 -4.63 17.66
CA ARG A 423 -0.70 -4.19 17.17
C ARG A 423 -0.15 -5.15 16.11
N LEU A 424 0.34 -4.58 15.02
CA LEU A 424 1.05 -5.32 13.97
C LEU A 424 2.56 -5.21 14.20
N VAL A 425 3.27 -6.34 14.11
CA VAL A 425 4.72 -6.42 14.27
C VAL A 425 5.31 -7.27 13.14
N PHE A 426 6.35 -6.77 12.49
CA PHE A 426 7.07 -7.54 11.49
C PHE A 426 8.10 -8.47 12.15
N VAL A 427 8.01 -9.75 11.84
CA VAL A 427 8.99 -10.77 12.23
C VAL A 427 9.80 -11.13 10.98
N PRO A 428 11.13 -10.88 10.96
CA PRO A 428 11.95 -11.12 9.79
C PRO A 428 12.17 -12.60 9.54
N ASP A 429 12.29 -13.00 8.27
CA ASP A 429 12.77 -14.31 7.89
C ASP A 429 14.26 -14.46 8.24
N ARG A 430 14.58 -15.50 9.00
CA ARG A 430 15.96 -15.84 9.40
C ARG A 430 16.59 -16.90 8.53
N LYS A 431 15.81 -17.53 7.67
CA LYS A 431 16.23 -18.63 6.81
C LYS A 431 16.45 -18.20 5.37
N THR A 432 16.61 -16.89 5.13
CA THR A 432 16.87 -16.39 3.78
C THR A 432 18.12 -17.06 3.22
N PRO A 433 18.01 -17.87 2.15
CA PRO A 433 19.15 -18.53 1.57
C PRO A 433 20.14 -17.48 1.05
N GLN A 434 21.41 -17.66 1.33
CA GLN A 434 22.45 -16.82 0.77
C GLN A 434 22.73 -17.25 -0.65
N TRP A 435 22.54 -16.33 -1.59
CA TRP A 435 22.83 -16.52 -3.00
C TRP A 435 24.15 -15.86 -3.33
N GLN A 436 25.04 -16.60 -3.97
CA GLN A 436 26.25 -16.06 -4.57
C GLN A 436 26.20 -16.28 -6.06
N ILE A 437 26.25 -15.20 -6.83
CA ILE A 437 26.34 -15.23 -8.29
C ILE A 437 27.70 -14.66 -8.67
N THR A 438 28.50 -15.46 -9.35
CA THR A 438 29.86 -15.07 -9.76
C THR A 438 29.99 -15.26 -11.25
N PRO A 439 30.34 -14.20 -11.99
CA PRO A 439 30.69 -14.35 -13.42
C PRO A 439 32.04 -15.07 -13.56
N ASP A 440 32.22 -15.79 -14.65
CA ASP A 440 33.47 -16.50 -14.96
C ASP A 440 34.65 -15.54 -15.21
N ARG A 441 34.37 -14.27 -15.55
CA ARG A 441 35.36 -13.21 -15.77
C ARG A 441 34.84 -11.86 -15.27
N PRO A 442 35.72 -10.92 -14.87
CA PRO A 442 35.30 -9.61 -14.37
C PRO A 442 34.83 -8.64 -15.46
N THR A 443 35.24 -8.87 -16.73
CA THR A 443 34.91 -8.02 -17.88
C THR A 443 34.64 -8.84 -19.12
N TYR A 444 33.78 -8.33 -20.00
CA TYR A 444 33.36 -8.97 -21.25
C TYR A 444 33.34 -7.96 -22.40
N GLU A 445 33.59 -8.46 -23.61
CA GLU A 445 33.41 -7.70 -24.83
C GLU A 445 31.92 -7.55 -25.15
N LYS A 446 31.59 -6.56 -25.99
CA LYS A 446 30.21 -6.32 -26.41
C LYS A 446 29.65 -7.55 -27.13
N ARG A 447 28.51 -8.09 -26.66
CA ARG A 447 27.83 -9.31 -27.13
C ARG A 447 28.58 -10.63 -26.89
N GLU A 448 29.58 -10.63 -26.06
CA GLU A 448 30.28 -11.83 -25.66
C GLU A 448 29.40 -12.72 -24.75
N LYS A 449 29.63 -14.02 -24.79
CA LYS A 449 28.93 -14.98 -23.91
C LYS A 449 29.42 -14.82 -22.48
N VAL A 450 28.49 -14.62 -21.57
CA VAL A 450 28.72 -14.58 -20.12
C VAL A 450 28.32 -15.92 -19.50
N SER A 451 29.21 -16.55 -18.74
CA SER A 451 28.88 -17.72 -17.94
C SER A 451 28.77 -17.31 -16.45
N LEU A 452 27.67 -17.63 -15.83
CA LEU A 452 27.40 -17.30 -14.43
C LEU A 452 27.36 -18.57 -13.60
N LEU A 453 28.14 -18.59 -12.51
CA LEU A 453 28.03 -19.61 -11.48
C LEU A 453 27.10 -19.10 -10.38
N SER A 454 26.02 -19.81 -10.14
CA SER A 454 25.11 -19.52 -9.05
C SER A 454 25.22 -20.59 -7.97
N LEU A 455 25.59 -20.19 -6.77
CA LEU A 455 25.67 -21.08 -5.60
C LEU A 455 24.58 -20.67 -4.59
N ILE A 456 23.88 -21.68 -4.07
CA ILE A 456 22.89 -21.50 -3.01
C ILE A 456 23.41 -22.25 -1.78
N HIS A 457 23.68 -21.54 -0.70
CA HIS A 457 23.96 -22.15 0.58
C HIS A 457 22.62 -22.38 1.32
N ILE A 458 22.12 -23.61 1.29
CA ILE A 458 21.02 -24.05 2.12
C ILE A 458 21.66 -24.59 3.40
N SER A 459 21.43 -23.92 4.54
CA SER A 459 21.78 -24.50 5.84
C SER A 459 20.97 -25.79 6.02
N GLU A 460 21.63 -26.92 6.21
CA GLU A 460 20.94 -28.17 6.52
C GLU A 460 20.05 -27.97 7.76
N PRO A 461 18.83 -28.51 7.76
CA PRO A 461 18.02 -28.50 8.96
C PRO A 461 18.75 -29.31 10.02
N THR A 462 19.19 -28.67 11.09
CA THR A 462 19.65 -29.35 12.30
C THR A 462 18.52 -30.26 12.78
N ARG A 463 18.78 -31.56 12.78
CA ARG A 463 17.89 -32.62 13.31
C ARG A 463 17.64 -32.43 14.79
#